data_d280e6d94d619957d29e2455dfe94c2e
#
_entry.id   d280e6d94d619957d29e2455dfe94c2e
#
_cell.length_a   1.000
_cell.length_b   1.000
_cell.length_c   1.000
_cell.angle_alpha   90.00
_cell.angle_beta   90.00
_cell.angle_gamma   90.00
#
_symmetry.space_group_name_H-M   'P 1'
#
loop_
_entity.id
_entity.type
_entity.pdbx_description
1 polymer ?
#
loop_
_entity_poly.entity_id
_entity_poly.type
_entity_poly.pdbx_seq_one_letter_code
_entity_poly.pdbx_strand_id
1 'polypeptide(L)'
;MTRVIDTDFGRREDEERRDLTEDPPEPLVYAYAIPRRLVDPDAAKVIRRLNRHGHTAYLVGGGVRDLMLGRKPKDFDLATSARPYEVRDLFRNCRVIGRRFRLAHVLFSGGKIIEVATYRRDPSQHFEVIKPKIAKKIPLCAGPEPVRLIPSRRAITEGEDTDLLITNDNVFGEPHEDSIRRDFTINGLFYDLERGEVIDFVGGVADLEEHLLRTIGDPNVRFREDPVRILRAIKFSARLDMGLDPEVYDAMVRHRGDLRRAAAPRVLEEILRFLRGGAAHRSVFLSWDVGVLSEILPELASFLDDDIEGASLTFGRLKAVDALAAEDRLPGDAVLLAALLLGPVDEALDGVSDVPVAYEEFIREISLRLSLPRRLKDRIRLLIMAQRRLRTGRIQSIARREYFGDAATLFALDCMARGVDLPTWAHEPSDAVYDDEPRPRRRRRRRPRS
;
A
#
# COMPACT_ATOMS: atom_id res chain seq x y z
N MET A 1 -53.67 21.59 37.42
CA MET A 1 -53.45 22.33 36.18
C MET A 1 -52.09 21.95 35.67
N THR A 2 -52.01 20.90 34.84
CA THR A 2 -50.79 20.31 34.32
C THR A 2 -50.59 20.86 32.91
N ARG A 3 -49.51 21.59 32.65
CA ARG A 3 -49.17 22.07 31.31
C ARG A 3 -48.50 20.92 30.54
N VAL A 4 -49.13 20.53 29.44
CA VAL A 4 -48.59 19.68 28.40
C VAL A 4 -47.59 20.51 27.62
N ILE A 5 -46.33 20.06 27.57
CA ILE A 5 -45.29 20.64 26.70
C ILE A 5 -45.36 19.88 25.36
N ASP A 6 -45.60 20.67 24.33
CA ASP A 6 -45.77 20.27 22.95
C ASP A 6 -44.43 19.80 22.38
N THR A 7 -44.36 18.55 21.90
CA THR A 7 -43.16 17.90 21.34
C THR A 7 -43.15 17.96 19.81
N ASP A 8 -43.39 19.13 19.24
CA ASP A 8 -43.46 19.28 17.77
C ASP A 8 -42.26 20.03 17.15
N PHE A 9 -41.12 20.06 17.86
CA PHE A 9 -39.90 20.73 17.36
C PHE A 9 -38.95 19.83 16.56
N GLY A 10 -39.19 18.51 16.57
CA GLY A 10 -38.31 17.54 15.91
C GLY A 10 -38.71 17.14 14.48
N ARG A 11 -39.92 17.46 14.05
CA ARG A 11 -40.43 17.04 12.73
C ARG A 11 -40.21 18.02 11.59
N ARG A 12 -40.03 19.30 11.89
CA ARG A 12 -39.80 20.33 10.84
C ARG A 12 -38.38 20.45 10.34
N GLU A 13 -37.38 20.00 11.09
CA GLU A 13 -35.97 19.97 10.63
C GLU A 13 -35.67 18.81 9.69
N ASP A 14 -36.44 17.71 9.72
CA ASP A 14 -36.28 16.57 8.84
C ASP A 14 -36.99 16.72 7.48
N GLU A 15 -37.98 17.59 7.36
CA GLU A 15 -38.70 17.85 6.11
C GLU A 15 -38.02 18.90 5.22
N GLU A 16 -37.28 19.87 5.77
CA GLU A 16 -36.48 20.84 4.98
C GLU A 16 -35.17 20.29 4.42
N ARG A 17 -34.74 19.08 4.83
CA ARG A 17 -33.56 18.42 4.32
C ARG A 17 -33.80 17.47 3.13
N ARG A 18 -35.04 17.36 2.65
CA ARG A 18 -35.40 16.42 1.58
C ARG A 18 -35.43 17.00 0.18
N ASP A 19 -35.08 18.25 -0.02
CA ASP A 19 -35.26 18.91 -1.32
C ASP A 19 -33.93 19.33 -1.95
N LEU A 20 -33.02 18.40 -2.19
CA LEU A 20 -31.91 18.45 -3.12
C LEU A 20 -31.42 17.02 -3.44
N THR A 21 -32.31 16.13 -3.83
CA THR A 21 -31.92 14.85 -4.45
C THR A 21 -31.77 15.07 -5.94
N GLU A 22 -30.62 15.56 -6.40
CA GLU A 22 -30.18 15.23 -7.73
C GLU A 22 -30.08 13.69 -7.80
N ASP A 23 -30.69 13.09 -8.81
CA ASP A 23 -30.61 11.65 -9.04
C ASP A 23 -29.16 11.18 -8.96
N PRO A 24 -28.88 10.02 -8.34
CA PRO A 24 -27.52 9.51 -8.27
C PRO A 24 -26.97 9.41 -9.69
N PRO A 25 -25.68 9.72 -9.91
CA PRO A 25 -25.09 9.69 -11.23
C PRO A 25 -25.20 8.30 -11.81
N GLU A 26 -25.67 8.22 -13.07
CA GLU A 26 -25.72 6.96 -13.80
C GLU A 26 -24.28 6.47 -14.03
N PRO A 27 -23.93 5.24 -13.64
CA PRO A 27 -22.61 4.67 -13.91
C PRO A 27 -22.43 4.38 -15.39
N LEU A 28 -21.20 4.44 -15.87
CA LEU A 28 -20.84 3.78 -17.11
C LEU A 28 -20.75 2.27 -16.85
N VAL A 29 -21.45 1.49 -17.67
CA VAL A 29 -21.47 0.03 -17.56
C VAL A 29 -20.81 -0.57 -18.79
N TYR A 30 -19.73 -1.32 -18.57
CA TYR A 30 -18.98 -1.98 -19.62
C TYR A 30 -19.23 -3.49 -19.56
N ALA A 31 -19.71 -4.08 -20.66
CA ALA A 31 -19.73 -5.53 -20.79
C ALA A 31 -18.29 -6.06 -20.83
N TYR A 32 -17.85 -6.68 -19.75
CA TYR A 32 -16.47 -7.18 -19.62
C TYR A 32 -16.47 -8.60 -19.04
N ALA A 33 -16.34 -9.58 -19.92
CA ALA A 33 -16.35 -10.97 -19.54
C ALA A 33 -15.01 -11.39 -18.91
N ILE A 34 -14.87 -11.21 -17.61
CA ILE A 34 -13.71 -11.76 -16.87
C ILE A 34 -13.81 -13.28 -16.85
N PRO A 35 -12.75 -14.01 -17.31
CA PRO A 35 -12.75 -15.46 -17.27
C PRO A 35 -12.98 -15.97 -15.84
N ARG A 36 -13.99 -16.80 -15.63
CA ARG A 36 -14.36 -17.33 -14.29
C ARG A 36 -13.18 -17.98 -13.54
N ARG A 37 -12.20 -18.54 -14.28
CA ARG A 37 -10.98 -19.14 -13.70
C ARG A 37 -10.07 -18.13 -12.99
N LEU A 38 -10.18 -16.84 -13.33
CA LEU A 38 -9.40 -15.76 -12.70
C LEU A 38 -10.08 -15.20 -11.45
N VAL A 39 -11.38 -15.44 -11.29
CA VAL A 39 -12.14 -15.02 -10.11
C VAL A 39 -12.03 -16.11 -9.04
N ASP A 40 -11.74 -15.68 -7.83
CA ASP A 40 -11.67 -16.60 -6.71
C ASP A 40 -13.03 -17.29 -6.45
N PRO A 41 -13.09 -18.63 -6.39
CA PRO A 41 -14.33 -19.35 -6.23
C PRO A 41 -15.03 -19.08 -4.89
N ASP A 42 -14.29 -18.74 -3.83
CA ASP A 42 -14.87 -18.47 -2.53
C ASP A 42 -15.42 -17.03 -2.48
N ALA A 43 -14.74 -16.05 -3.09
CA ALA A 43 -15.29 -14.72 -3.31
C ALA A 43 -16.61 -14.78 -4.10
N ALA A 44 -16.64 -15.58 -5.17
CA ALA A 44 -17.86 -15.79 -5.96
C ALA A 44 -19.01 -16.45 -5.15
N LYS A 45 -18.69 -17.38 -4.23
CA LYS A 45 -19.69 -17.96 -3.32
C LYS A 45 -20.27 -16.91 -2.36
N VAL A 46 -19.41 -16.03 -1.83
CA VAL A 46 -19.85 -14.95 -0.92
C VAL A 46 -20.78 -14.00 -1.64
N ILE A 47 -20.41 -13.51 -2.84
CA ILE A 47 -21.25 -12.62 -3.65
C ILE A 47 -22.62 -13.24 -3.92
N ARG A 48 -22.66 -14.46 -4.46
CA ARG A 48 -23.93 -15.14 -4.79
C ARG A 48 -24.81 -15.35 -3.56
N ARG A 49 -24.21 -15.60 -2.40
CA ARG A 49 -24.98 -15.77 -1.17
C ARG A 49 -25.59 -14.45 -0.71
N LEU A 50 -24.86 -13.36 -0.76
CA LEU A 50 -25.35 -12.01 -0.43
C LEU A 50 -26.49 -11.63 -1.39
N ASN A 51 -26.31 -11.79 -2.70
CA ASN A 51 -27.33 -11.48 -3.71
C ASN A 51 -28.62 -12.29 -3.52
N ARG A 52 -28.53 -13.59 -3.18
CA ARG A 52 -29.69 -14.45 -2.91
C ARG A 52 -30.50 -14.01 -1.69
N HIS A 53 -29.89 -13.25 -0.77
CA HIS A 53 -30.57 -12.73 0.42
C HIS A 53 -30.98 -11.27 0.26
N GLY A 54 -30.99 -10.75 -0.98
CA GLY A 54 -31.51 -9.42 -1.30
C GLY A 54 -30.52 -8.28 -1.13
N HIS A 55 -29.23 -8.59 -0.90
CA HIS A 55 -28.18 -7.60 -0.83
C HIS A 55 -27.45 -7.48 -2.17
N THR A 56 -27.07 -6.27 -2.58
CA THR A 56 -26.13 -6.10 -3.70
C THR A 56 -24.72 -6.40 -3.24
N ALA A 57 -23.93 -7.10 -4.06
CA ALA A 57 -22.55 -7.41 -3.74
C ALA A 57 -21.68 -7.47 -5.02
N TYR A 58 -20.55 -6.78 -5.00
CA TYR A 58 -19.62 -6.67 -6.12
C TYR A 58 -18.19 -6.98 -5.70
N LEU A 59 -17.37 -7.44 -6.67
CA LEU A 59 -15.92 -7.30 -6.54
C LEU A 59 -15.56 -5.84 -6.70
N VAL A 60 -14.56 -5.34 -5.96
CA VAL A 60 -14.22 -3.92 -5.97
C VAL A 60 -12.72 -3.65 -5.94
N GLY A 61 -12.35 -2.45 -6.36
CA GLY A 61 -11.03 -1.90 -6.14
C GLY A 61 -9.92 -2.59 -6.92
N GLY A 62 -8.80 -2.83 -6.24
CA GLY A 62 -7.59 -3.40 -6.85
C GLY A 62 -7.79 -4.75 -7.52
N GLY A 63 -8.71 -5.57 -7.01
CA GLY A 63 -9.05 -6.87 -7.62
C GLY A 63 -9.67 -6.71 -9.01
N VAL A 64 -10.61 -5.77 -9.18
CA VAL A 64 -11.22 -5.49 -10.49
C VAL A 64 -10.19 -4.94 -11.47
N ARG A 65 -9.43 -3.93 -11.05
CA ARG A 65 -8.34 -3.36 -11.83
C ARG A 65 -7.35 -4.43 -12.32
N ASP A 66 -6.85 -5.26 -11.42
CA ASP A 66 -5.85 -6.28 -11.76
C ASP A 66 -6.43 -7.32 -12.75
N LEU A 67 -7.70 -7.71 -12.60
CA LEU A 67 -8.41 -8.58 -13.55
C LEU A 67 -8.56 -7.93 -14.93
N MET A 68 -8.88 -6.64 -15.01
CA MET A 68 -8.97 -5.91 -16.28
C MET A 68 -7.60 -5.78 -16.98
N LEU A 69 -6.52 -5.67 -16.21
CA LEU A 69 -5.14 -5.70 -16.72
C LEU A 69 -4.64 -7.11 -17.05
N GLY A 70 -5.50 -8.14 -16.99
CA GLY A 70 -5.14 -9.54 -17.24
C GLY A 70 -4.23 -10.15 -16.18
N ARG A 71 -4.11 -9.51 -15.01
CA ARG A 71 -3.29 -9.96 -13.88
C ARG A 71 -4.16 -10.76 -12.90
N LYS A 72 -3.58 -11.74 -12.23
CA LYS A 72 -4.26 -12.46 -11.15
C LYS A 72 -4.18 -11.62 -9.87
N PRO A 73 -5.31 -11.19 -9.29
CA PRO A 73 -5.32 -10.49 -8.01
C PRO A 73 -4.74 -11.34 -6.89
N LYS A 74 -4.05 -10.69 -5.94
CA LYS A 74 -3.62 -11.34 -4.70
C LYS A 74 -4.79 -11.51 -3.74
N ASP A 75 -5.63 -10.46 -3.64
CA ASP A 75 -6.77 -10.38 -2.74
C ASP A 75 -8.03 -10.03 -3.51
N PHE A 76 -9.17 -10.50 -3.03
CA PHE A 76 -10.48 -10.25 -3.59
C PHE A 76 -11.34 -9.53 -2.56
N ASP A 77 -11.41 -8.20 -2.67
CA ASP A 77 -12.24 -7.37 -1.82
C ASP A 77 -13.66 -7.31 -2.35
N LEU A 78 -14.63 -7.45 -1.47
CA LEU A 78 -16.05 -7.35 -1.79
C LEU A 78 -16.65 -6.11 -1.13
N ALA A 79 -17.55 -5.45 -1.84
CA ALA A 79 -18.41 -4.42 -1.27
C ALA A 79 -19.88 -4.81 -1.44
N THR A 80 -20.70 -4.48 -0.43
CA THR A 80 -22.10 -4.90 -0.36
C THR A 80 -22.98 -3.87 0.33
N SER A 81 -24.28 -3.89 0.02
CA SER A 81 -25.31 -3.16 0.78
C SER A 81 -25.55 -3.77 2.17
N ALA A 82 -25.19 -5.04 2.38
CA ALA A 82 -25.33 -5.69 3.69
C ALA A 82 -24.46 -5.04 4.75
N ARG A 83 -25.01 -4.79 5.93
CA ARG A 83 -24.27 -4.28 7.08
C ARG A 83 -23.42 -5.39 7.72
N PRO A 84 -22.35 -5.07 8.45
CA PRO A 84 -21.42 -6.09 8.98
C PRO A 84 -22.09 -7.17 9.84
N TYR A 85 -23.15 -6.83 10.58
CA TYR A 85 -23.91 -7.81 11.36
C TYR A 85 -24.77 -8.72 10.47
N GLU A 86 -25.34 -8.21 9.38
CA GLU A 86 -26.10 -9.00 8.40
C GLU A 86 -25.17 -9.99 7.68
N VAL A 87 -23.98 -9.55 7.28
CA VAL A 87 -22.95 -10.46 6.73
C VAL A 87 -22.60 -11.55 7.74
N ARG A 88 -22.39 -11.20 9.03
CA ARG A 88 -22.11 -12.19 10.07
C ARG A 88 -23.24 -13.20 10.25
N ASP A 89 -24.48 -12.76 10.18
CA ASP A 89 -25.67 -13.62 10.37
C ASP A 89 -25.85 -14.57 9.16
N LEU A 90 -25.44 -14.14 7.97
CA LEU A 90 -25.44 -14.97 6.79
C LEU A 90 -24.30 -16.03 6.75
N PHE A 91 -23.15 -15.77 7.38
CA PHE A 91 -21.98 -16.64 7.31
C PHE A 91 -21.54 -17.10 8.70
N ARG A 92 -21.68 -18.40 9.02
CA ARG A 92 -21.25 -18.98 10.30
C ARG A 92 -19.76 -18.80 10.62
N ASN A 93 -18.94 -18.73 9.57
CA ASN A 93 -17.48 -18.55 9.60
C ASN A 93 -17.07 -17.09 9.42
N CYS A 94 -17.89 -16.13 9.83
CA CYS A 94 -17.63 -14.71 9.71
C CYS A 94 -17.21 -14.10 11.04
N ARG A 95 -16.23 -13.18 11.00
CA ARG A 95 -15.82 -12.32 12.12
C ARG A 95 -15.86 -10.87 11.68
N VAL A 96 -16.48 -10.01 12.50
CA VAL A 96 -16.41 -8.56 12.28
C VAL A 96 -15.20 -8.02 13.01
N ILE A 97 -14.31 -7.39 12.28
CA ILE A 97 -13.07 -6.80 12.80
C ILE A 97 -13.04 -5.29 12.59
N GLY A 98 -12.15 -4.64 13.34
CA GLY A 98 -11.93 -3.18 13.26
C GLY A 98 -12.85 -2.39 14.18
N ARG A 99 -12.27 -1.40 14.89
CA ARG A 99 -13.03 -0.44 15.72
C ARG A 99 -13.48 0.75 14.89
N ARG A 100 -12.58 1.26 14.04
CA ARG A 100 -12.81 2.44 13.18
C ARG A 100 -13.44 2.06 11.85
N PHE A 101 -12.99 0.95 11.26
CA PHE A 101 -13.49 0.41 10.00
C PHE A 101 -13.99 -1.01 10.25
N ARG A 102 -15.29 -1.19 10.33
CA ARG A 102 -15.86 -2.52 10.52
C ARG A 102 -15.88 -3.27 9.20
N LEU A 103 -15.07 -4.31 9.11
CA LEU A 103 -15.01 -5.24 8.00
C LEU A 103 -15.50 -6.60 8.44
N ALA A 104 -16.24 -7.29 7.58
CA ALA A 104 -16.61 -8.68 7.80
C ALA A 104 -15.58 -9.58 7.11
N HIS A 105 -14.89 -10.39 7.88
CA HIS A 105 -13.94 -11.39 7.40
C HIS A 105 -14.65 -12.73 7.32
N VAL A 106 -14.90 -13.23 6.13
CA VAL A 106 -15.42 -14.59 5.90
C VAL A 106 -14.24 -15.54 5.74
N LEU A 107 -14.11 -16.49 6.68
CA LEU A 107 -12.99 -17.41 6.74
C LEU A 107 -13.27 -18.68 5.94
N PHE A 108 -12.27 -19.16 5.22
CA PHE A 108 -12.30 -20.40 4.45
C PHE A 108 -11.19 -21.35 4.88
N SER A 109 -11.23 -22.59 4.35
CA SER A 109 -10.20 -23.60 4.65
C SER A 109 -8.80 -23.09 4.24
N GLY A 110 -7.76 -23.54 4.97
CA GLY A 110 -6.39 -23.09 4.72
C GLY A 110 -6.06 -21.69 5.24
N GLY A 111 -6.92 -21.11 6.10
CA GLY A 111 -6.70 -19.78 6.68
C GLY A 111 -7.01 -18.63 5.71
N LYS A 112 -7.62 -18.92 4.57
CA LYS A 112 -8.02 -17.92 3.59
C LYS A 112 -9.15 -17.04 4.11
N ILE A 113 -9.06 -15.75 3.85
CA ILE A 113 -10.03 -14.73 4.28
C ILE A 113 -10.55 -14.01 3.04
N ILE A 114 -11.86 -13.83 2.96
CA ILE A 114 -12.50 -12.91 2.01
C ILE A 114 -13.00 -11.71 2.81
N GLU A 115 -12.51 -10.53 2.46
CA GLU A 115 -12.91 -9.28 3.09
C GLU A 115 -14.19 -8.75 2.45
N VAL A 116 -15.18 -8.43 3.28
CA VAL A 116 -16.47 -7.88 2.86
C VAL A 116 -16.70 -6.56 3.58
N ALA A 117 -16.73 -5.48 2.81
CA ALA A 117 -17.03 -4.13 3.28
C ALA A 117 -18.47 -3.76 2.95
N THR A 118 -19.14 -3.06 3.86
CA THR A 118 -20.39 -2.37 3.53
C THR A 118 -20.07 -1.09 2.77
N TYR A 119 -20.88 -0.69 1.77
CA TYR A 119 -20.72 0.59 1.08
C TYR A 119 -20.70 1.75 2.08
N ARG A 120 -19.83 2.71 1.86
CA ARG A 120 -19.65 3.86 2.75
C ARG A 120 -19.68 5.15 1.97
N ARG A 121 -20.10 6.22 2.64
CA ARG A 121 -20.00 7.57 2.13
C ARG A 121 -19.09 8.43 3.01
N ASP A 122 -18.57 9.48 2.44
CA ASP A 122 -17.88 10.54 3.18
C ASP A 122 -18.93 11.55 3.67
N PRO A 123 -19.12 11.72 4.97
CA PRO A 123 -20.14 12.65 5.51
C PRO A 123 -19.82 14.12 5.21
N SER A 124 -18.61 14.44 4.81
CA SER A 124 -18.17 15.80 4.51
C SER A 124 -18.29 16.19 3.02
N GLN A 125 -18.64 15.25 2.15
CA GLN A 125 -18.72 15.51 0.69
C GLN A 125 -20.15 15.85 0.25
N HIS A 126 -20.30 17.02 -0.36
CA HIS A 126 -21.42 17.38 -1.21
C HIS A 126 -21.02 17.20 -2.66
N PHE A 127 -21.88 16.64 -3.49
CA PHE A 127 -21.58 16.36 -4.89
C PHE A 127 -22.12 17.49 -5.79
N GLU A 128 -21.26 18.04 -6.66
CA GLU A 128 -21.68 18.83 -7.80
C GLU A 128 -21.47 18.03 -9.08
N VAL A 129 -22.51 17.91 -9.89
CA VAL A 129 -22.42 17.32 -11.22
C VAL A 129 -21.82 18.36 -12.17
N ILE A 130 -20.56 18.22 -12.52
CA ILE A 130 -19.95 19.06 -13.55
C ILE A 130 -20.26 18.42 -14.90
N LYS A 131 -21.18 19.03 -15.66
CA LYS A 131 -21.39 18.68 -17.05
C LYS A 131 -20.12 19.03 -17.85
N PRO A 132 -19.53 18.09 -18.63
CA PRO A 132 -18.34 18.38 -19.41
C PRO A 132 -18.63 19.55 -20.35
N LYS A 133 -17.72 20.54 -20.37
CA LYS A 133 -17.73 21.58 -21.42
C LYS A 133 -17.47 20.89 -22.74
N ILE A 134 -18.42 20.94 -23.64
CA ILE A 134 -18.34 20.35 -24.98
C ILE A 134 -17.08 20.85 -25.68
N ALA A 135 -16.05 20.05 -25.72
CA ALA A 135 -14.92 20.24 -26.60
C ALA A 135 -15.32 19.83 -28.03
N LYS A 136 -14.96 20.65 -28.98
CA LYS A 136 -15.33 20.50 -30.39
C LYS A 136 -15.04 19.10 -30.91
N LYS A 137 -16.04 18.53 -31.62
CA LYS A 137 -16.09 17.27 -32.35
C LYS A 137 -14.76 16.78 -32.91
N ILE A 138 -14.36 15.60 -32.45
CA ILE A 138 -13.49 14.70 -33.21
C ILE A 138 -14.34 13.47 -33.57
N PRO A 139 -14.45 13.07 -34.84
CA PRO A 139 -15.29 11.95 -35.23
C PRO A 139 -14.54 10.62 -35.13
N LEU A 140 -15.27 9.62 -34.82
CA LEU A 140 -15.14 8.18 -34.93
C LEU A 140 -14.81 7.42 -33.65
N CYS A 141 -15.78 6.52 -33.29
CA CYS A 141 -15.78 5.52 -32.25
C CYS A 141 -16.00 6.03 -30.81
N ALA A 142 -16.84 7.04 -30.63
CA ALA A 142 -17.22 7.52 -29.31
C ALA A 142 -18.45 6.76 -28.79
N GLY A 143 -18.24 5.95 -27.79
CA GLY A 143 -19.26 5.73 -26.77
C GLY A 143 -19.59 7.05 -26.04
N PRO A 144 -20.67 7.12 -25.25
CA PRO A 144 -21.06 8.33 -24.55
C PRO A 144 -19.90 8.82 -23.65
N GLU A 145 -19.60 10.13 -23.71
CA GLU A 145 -18.55 10.73 -22.88
C GLU A 145 -18.79 10.46 -21.39
N PRO A 146 -17.76 10.05 -20.63
CA PRO A 146 -17.90 9.76 -19.22
C PRO A 146 -18.28 11.01 -18.43
N VAL A 147 -19.36 10.92 -17.65
CA VAL A 147 -19.70 11.93 -16.66
C VAL A 147 -18.75 11.74 -15.47
N ARG A 148 -17.80 12.67 -15.32
CA ARG A 148 -16.90 12.66 -14.15
C ARG A 148 -17.61 13.31 -12.98
N LEU A 149 -17.76 12.57 -11.90
CA LEU A 149 -18.17 13.11 -10.61
C LEU A 149 -16.94 13.69 -9.90
N ILE A 150 -16.97 14.96 -9.63
CA ILE A 150 -15.98 15.62 -8.80
C ILE A 150 -16.66 15.98 -7.49
N PRO A 151 -16.17 15.49 -6.34
CA PRO A 151 -16.70 15.93 -5.05
C PRO A 151 -16.45 17.43 -4.92
N SER A 152 -17.54 18.23 -4.83
CA SER A 152 -17.41 19.66 -4.54
C SER A 152 -17.47 19.83 -3.03
N ARG A 153 -16.40 20.36 -2.47
CA ARG A 153 -16.48 21.06 -1.19
C ARG A 153 -16.81 22.52 -1.49
N ARG A 154 -17.64 23.14 -0.62
CA ARG A 154 -17.77 24.59 -0.56
C ARG A 154 -16.39 25.21 -0.82
N ALA A 155 -16.29 26.11 -1.77
CA ALA A 155 -15.06 26.83 -2.05
C ALA A 155 -14.45 27.28 -0.70
N ILE A 156 -13.28 26.71 -0.37
CA ILE A 156 -12.55 27.14 0.80
C ILE A 156 -12.10 28.54 0.45
N THR A 157 -12.65 29.54 1.12
CA THR A 157 -12.15 30.90 1.03
C THR A 157 -10.69 30.86 1.44
N GLU A 158 -9.82 31.38 0.56
CA GLU A 158 -8.39 31.52 0.83
C GLU A 158 -8.22 32.20 2.20
N GLY A 159 -7.74 31.47 3.19
CA GLY A 159 -7.48 32.00 4.54
C GLY A 159 -7.83 31.10 5.72
N GLU A 160 -8.60 30.03 5.54
CA GLU A 160 -8.86 29.07 6.63
C GLU A 160 -8.01 27.82 6.46
N ASP A 161 -7.01 27.68 7.32
CA ASP A 161 -6.17 26.46 7.45
C ASP A 161 -6.95 25.40 8.21
N THR A 162 -8.08 24.96 7.63
CA THR A 162 -8.92 23.89 8.20
C THR A 162 -8.19 22.56 8.02
N ASP A 163 -7.97 21.86 9.13
CA ASP A 163 -7.40 20.51 9.11
C ASP A 163 -8.34 19.55 8.37
N LEU A 164 -7.94 19.15 7.15
CA LEU A 164 -8.72 18.27 6.27
C LEU A 164 -8.54 16.78 6.57
N LEU A 165 -7.74 16.40 7.58
CA LEU A 165 -7.48 15.00 7.90
C LEU A 165 -8.76 14.25 8.24
N ILE A 166 -9.00 13.15 7.52
CA ILE A 166 -10.15 12.27 7.77
C ILE A 166 -9.95 11.52 9.08
N THR A 167 -10.76 11.79 10.08
CA THR A 167 -10.71 11.16 11.41
C THR A 167 -11.78 10.10 11.63
N ASN A 168 -12.91 10.14 10.90
CA ASN A 168 -14.02 9.20 11.04
C ASN A 168 -14.62 8.82 9.67
N ASP A 169 -14.93 7.53 9.45
CA ASP A 169 -15.38 7.00 8.15
C ASP A 169 -16.35 5.80 8.34
N ASN A 170 -17.35 5.94 9.23
CA ASN A 170 -18.31 4.87 9.53
C ASN A 170 -19.75 5.19 9.07
N VAL A 171 -19.91 6.05 8.08
CA VAL A 171 -21.24 6.33 7.51
C VAL A 171 -21.46 5.38 6.34
N PHE A 172 -22.55 4.62 6.39
CA PHE A 172 -22.94 3.72 5.30
C PHE A 172 -23.56 4.50 4.15
N GLY A 173 -23.35 4.03 2.92
CA GLY A 173 -23.78 4.71 1.70
C GLY A 173 -24.15 3.75 0.58
N GLU A 174 -24.24 4.29 -0.62
CA GLU A 174 -24.54 3.61 -1.86
C GLU A 174 -23.25 3.28 -2.67
N PRO A 175 -23.29 2.42 -3.70
CA PRO A 175 -22.11 2.05 -4.49
C PRO A 175 -21.35 3.23 -5.09
N HIS A 176 -22.05 4.24 -5.60
CA HIS A 176 -21.43 5.44 -6.18
C HIS A 176 -20.68 6.26 -5.12
N GLU A 177 -21.25 6.40 -3.92
CA GLU A 177 -20.61 7.09 -2.80
C GLU A 177 -19.35 6.36 -2.33
N ASP A 178 -19.39 5.00 -2.30
CA ASP A 178 -18.22 4.17 -1.96
C ASP A 178 -17.12 4.27 -3.03
N SER A 179 -17.49 4.40 -4.31
CA SER A 179 -16.55 4.63 -5.40
C SER A 179 -15.80 5.95 -5.22
N ILE A 180 -16.54 7.04 -5.02
CA ILE A 180 -16.01 8.41 -5.00
C ILE A 180 -15.05 8.65 -3.81
N ARG A 181 -15.27 8.01 -2.65
CA ARG A 181 -14.37 8.17 -1.50
C ARG A 181 -13.03 7.46 -1.66
N ARG A 182 -12.85 6.60 -2.67
CA ARG A 182 -11.60 5.88 -2.93
C ARG A 182 -10.51 6.85 -3.38
N ASP A 183 -9.28 6.38 -3.47
CA ASP A 183 -8.11 7.20 -3.76
C ASP A 183 -7.95 7.55 -5.24
N PHE A 184 -7.94 6.54 -6.11
CA PHE A 184 -7.66 6.67 -7.54
C PHE A 184 -8.79 6.08 -8.37
N THR A 185 -9.03 6.65 -9.54
CA THR A 185 -10.09 6.23 -10.47
C THR A 185 -10.02 4.75 -10.79
N ILE A 186 -8.82 4.23 -11.06
CA ILE A 186 -8.56 2.82 -11.35
C ILE A 186 -8.91 1.86 -10.19
N ASN A 187 -9.06 2.38 -8.98
CA ASN A 187 -9.48 1.63 -7.79
C ASN A 187 -10.95 1.87 -7.44
N GLY A 188 -11.64 2.75 -8.17
CA GLY A 188 -13.07 3.07 -8.00
C GLY A 188 -14.01 2.11 -8.74
N LEU A 189 -13.50 1.07 -9.37
CA LEU A 189 -14.25 0.14 -10.20
C LEU A 189 -14.96 -0.93 -9.39
N PHE A 190 -16.15 -1.31 -9.86
CA PHE A 190 -16.97 -2.39 -9.33
C PHE A 190 -17.18 -3.44 -10.44
N TYR A 191 -17.29 -4.72 -10.09
CA TYR A 191 -17.57 -5.78 -11.04
C TYR A 191 -18.75 -6.62 -10.57
N ASP A 192 -19.82 -6.64 -11.39
CA ASP A 192 -20.95 -7.53 -11.22
C ASP A 192 -20.61 -8.90 -11.81
N LEU A 193 -20.39 -9.87 -10.93
CA LEU A 193 -20.01 -11.22 -11.31
C LEU A 193 -21.16 -11.99 -12.01
N GLU A 194 -22.40 -11.63 -11.74
CA GLU A 194 -23.58 -12.32 -12.31
C GLU A 194 -23.87 -11.82 -13.71
N ARG A 195 -23.77 -10.50 -13.93
CA ARG A 195 -24.00 -9.88 -15.24
C ARG A 195 -22.76 -9.89 -16.13
N GLY A 196 -21.55 -10.00 -15.54
CA GLY A 196 -20.31 -9.91 -16.29
C GLY A 196 -20.01 -8.48 -16.74
N GLU A 197 -20.29 -7.51 -15.86
CA GLU A 197 -20.21 -6.08 -16.16
C GLU A 197 -19.30 -5.36 -15.19
N VAL A 198 -18.49 -4.42 -15.70
CA VAL A 198 -17.77 -3.45 -14.90
C VAL A 198 -18.62 -2.19 -14.77
N ILE A 199 -18.81 -1.74 -13.53
CA ILE A 199 -19.58 -0.55 -13.18
C ILE A 199 -18.59 0.52 -12.78
N ASP A 200 -18.56 1.62 -13.51
CA ASP A 200 -17.61 2.72 -13.34
C ASP A 200 -18.33 4.04 -13.09
N PHE A 201 -18.15 4.61 -11.91
CA PHE A 201 -18.71 5.90 -11.50
C PHE A 201 -17.72 7.05 -11.64
N VAL A 202 -16.44 6.78 -11.93
CA VAL A 202 -15.34 7.75 -11.76
C VAL A 202 -14.42 7.87 -12.97
N GLY A 203 -14.68 7.12 -14.05
CA GLY A 203 -13.86 7.14 -15.27
C GLY A 203 -12.60 6.29 -15.17
N GLY A 204 -12.57 5.31 -14.29
CA GLY A 204 -11.38 4.47 -14.05
C GLY A 204 -11.07 3.50 -15.19
N VAL A 205 -12.06 3.10 -16.01
CA VAL A 205 -11.85 2.25 -17.19
C VAL A 205 -11.04 3.00 -18.23
N ALA A 206 -11.41 4.24 -18.55
CA ALA A 206 -10.67 5.08 -19.49
C ALA A 206 -9.23 5.34 -19.03
N ASP A 207 -9.04 5.61 -17.73
CA ASP A 207 -7.72 5.83 -17.16
C ASP A 207 -6.84 4.55 -17.19
N LEU A 208 -7.44 3.35 -17.08
CA LEU A 208 -6.73 2.09 -17.28
C LEU A 208 -6.29 1.91 -18.73
N GLU A 209 -7.14 2.25 -19.70
CA GLU A 209 -6.83 2.16 -21.13
C GLU A 209 -5.75 3.17 -21.54
N GLU A 210 -5.80 4.38 -20.97
CA GLU A 210 -4.78 5.44 -21.17
C GLU A 210 -3.48 5.18 -20.40
N HIS A 211 -3.42 4.16 -19.53
CA HIS A 211 -2.30 3.90 -18.63
C HIS A 211 -1.95 5.13 -17.76
N LEU A 212 -2.96 5.81 -17.25
CA LEU A 212 -2.82 7.06 -16.51
C LEU A 212 -3.39 6.93 -15.09
N LEU A 213 -2.64 7.41 -14.10
CA LEU A 213 -3.08 7.41 -12.71
C LEU A 213 -3.65 8.77 -12.35
N ARG A 214 -4.95 8.81 -12.07
CA ARG A 214 -5.68 10.00 -11.60
C ARG A 214 -6.31 9.78 -10.24
N THR A 215 -6.37 10.83 -9.42
CA THR A 215 -7.17 10.82 -8.18
C THR A 215 -8.66 10.95 -8.49
N ILE A 216 -9.48 10.40 -7.62
CA ILE A 216 -10.92 10.68 -7.64
C ILE A 216 -11.13 12.03 -6.95
N GLY A 217 -11.44 13.06 -7.73
CA GLY A 217 -11.52 14.45 -7.28
C GLY A 217 -10.18 15.20 -7.32
N ASP A 218 -10.18 16.43 -6.82
CA ASP A 218 -9.02 17.34 -6.83
C ASP A 218 -7.83 16.73 -6.05
N PRO A 219 -6.69 16.48 -6.69
CA PRO A 219 -5.53 15.88 -6.03
C PRO A 219 -4.99 16.73 -4.87
N ASN A 220 -5.11 18.06 -4.92
CA ASN A 220 -4.68 18.93 -3.82
C ASN A 220 -5.52 18.70 -2.56
N VAL A 221 -6.83 18.52 -2.71
CA VAL A 221 -7.72 18.21 -1.60
C VAL A 221 -7.44 16.79 -1.08
N ARG A 222 -7.34 15.84 -2.00
CA ARG A 222 -7.19 14.41 -1.68
C ARG A 222 -5.88 14.11 -0.94
N PHE A 223 -4.78 14.77 -1.28
CA PHE A 223 -3.49 14.60 -0.58
C PHE A 223 -3.46 15.29 0.78
N ARG A 224 -4.16 16.40 0.95
CA ARG A 224 -4.32 17.05 2.28
C ARG A 224 -5.23 16.24 3.21
N GLU A 225 -6.27 15.58 2.70
CA GLU A 225 -7.13 14.67 3.46
C GLU A 225 -6.38 13.45 4.00
N ASP A 226 -5.53 12.86 3.18
CA ASP A 226 -4.72 11.70 3.52
C ASP A 226 -3.40 11.72 2.74
N PRO A 227 -2.33 12.28 3.34
CA PRO A 227 -1.03 12.39 2.67
C PRO A 227 -0.42 11.04 2.25
N VAL A 228 -0.81 9.93 2.90
CA VAL A 228 -0.34 8.59 2.52
C VAL A 228 -0.77 8.21 1.09
N ARG A 229 -1.79 8.87 0.53
CA ARG A 229 -2.18 8.69 -0.87
C ARG A 229 -1.06 9.08 -1.84
N ILE A 230 -0.14 9.99 -1.47
CA ILE A 230 1.06 10.31 -2.27
C ILE A 230 1.93 9.05 -2.45
N LEU A 231 2.22 8.34 -1.36
CA LEU A 231 2.97 7.08 -1.42
C LEU A 231 2.22 6.01 -2.24
N ARG A 232 0.91 5.98 -2.10
CA ARG A 232 0.08 5.05 -2.88
C ARG A 232 0.09 5.39 -4.38
N ALA A 233 0.12 6.68 -4.76
CA ALA A 233 0.27 7.12 -6.16
C ALA A 233 1.59 6.61 -6.74
N ILE A 234 2.69 6.82 -6.05
CA ILE A 234 4.03 6.33 -6.42
C ILE A 234 3.99 4.82 -6.63
N LYS A 235 3.45 4.08 -5.65
CA LYS A 235 3.35 2.62 -5.72
C LYS A 235 2.56 2.13 -6.93
N PHE A 236 1.40 2.72 -7.18
CA PHE A 236 0.57 2.28 -8.30
C PHE A 236 1.18 2.65 -9.64
N SER A 237 1.72 3.87 -9.80
CA SER A 237 2.46 4.27 -10.99
C SER A 237 3.61 3.32 -11.28
N ALA A 238 4.44 3.03 -10.28
CA ALA A 238 5.59 2.14 -10.42
C ALA A 238 5.19 0.69 -10.74
N ARG A 239 4.25 0.12 -9.95
CA ARG A 239 3.87 -1.31 -10.04
C ARG A 239 3.05 -1.63 -11.28
N LEU A 240 2.18 -0.72 -11.71
CA LEU A 240 1.27 -0.94 -12.82
C LEU A 240 1.83 -0.43 -14.15
N ASP A 241 2.96 0.25 -14.12
CA ASP A 241 3.59 0.92 -15.27
C ASP A 241 2.68 1.99 -15.88
N MET A 242 2.11 2.83 -15.00
CA MET A 242 1.19 3.92 -15.36
C MET A 242 1.88 5.27 -15.24
N GLY A 243 1.61 6.17 -16.18
CA GLY A 243 1.95 7.58 -16.05
C GLY A 243 1.17 8.24 -14.90
N LEU A 244 1.73 9.30 -14.34
CA LEU A 244 1.00 10.19 -13.43
C LEU A 244 0.33 11.29 -14.24
N ASP A 245 -0.94 11.57 -13.96
CA ASP A 245 -1.59 12.76 -14.48
C ASP A 245 -0.80 14.01 -14.04
N PRO A 246 -0.58 15.01 -14.89
CA PRO A 246 0.19 16.22 -14.55
C PRO A 246 -0.32 16.92 -13.28
N GLU A 247 -1.65 17.00 -13.08
CA GLU A 247 -2.22 17.62 -11.88
C GLU A 247 -1.91 16.79 -10.61
N VAL A 248 -1.89 15.47 -10.74
CA VAL A 248 -1.51 14.57 -9.66
C VAL A 248 -0.03 14.73 -9.31
N TYR A 249 0.84 14.77 -10.32
CA TYR A 249 2.29 14.99 -10.12
C TYR A 249 2.55 16.32 -9.41
N ASP A 250 1.98 17.43 -9.91
CA ASP A 250 2.15 18.76 -9.33
C ASP A 250 1.65 18.84 -7.89
N ALA A 251 0.50 18.19 -7.62
CA ALA A 251 -0.04 18.13 -6.27
C ALA A 251 0.83 17.28 -5.33
N MET A 252 1.44 16.18 -5.81
CA MET A 252 2.38 15.37 -5.03
C MET A 252 3.60 16.21 -4.60
N VAL A 253 4.21 16.93 -5.54
CA VAL A 253 5.34 17.83 -5.26
C VAL A 253 4.96 18.92 -4.27
N ARG A 254 3.76 19.51 -4.42
CA ARG A 254 3.26 20.58 -3.54
C ARG A 254 2.99 20.10 -2.12
N HIS A 255 2.40 18.92 -1.96
CA HIS A 255 1.92 18.40 -0.68
C HIS A 255 2.81 17.33 -0.05
N ARG A 256 4.01 17.05 -0.61
CA ARG A 256 4.92 16.04 -0.06
C ARG A 256 5.26 16.27 1.43
N GLY A 257 5.38 17.53 1.85
CA GLY A 257 5.66 17.91 3.24
C GLY A 257 4.56 17.47 4.23
N ASP A 258 3.32 17.31 3.77
CA ASP A 258 2.21 16.86 4.61
C ASP A 258 2.38 15.39 5.07
N LEU A 259 3.28 14.62 4.44
CA LEU A 259 3.63 13.26 4.88
C LEU A 259 4.16 13.21 6.31
N ARG A 260 4.75 14.31 6.81
CA ARG A 260 5.19 14.42 8.22
C ARG A 260 4.02 14.38 9.22
N ARG A 261 2.80 14.71 8.78
CA ARG A 261 1.56 14.67 9.57
C ARG A 261 0.88 13.30 9.54
N ALA A 262 1.30 12.43 8.64
CA ALA A 262 0.74 11.08 8.51
C ALA A 262 1.17 10.18 9.67
N ALA A 263 0.32 9.19 10.00
CA ALA A 263 0.68 8.20 11.01
C ALA A 263 1.89 7.37 10.57
N ALA A 264 2.99 7.45 11.31
CA ALA A 264 4.27 6.80 10.99
C ALA A 264 4.16 5.30 10.63
N PRO A 265 3.35 4.47 11.32
CA PRO A 265 3.18 3.08 10.93
C PRO A 265 2.54 2.90 9.53
N ARG A 266 1.70 3.85 9.08
CA ARG A 266 1.12 3.81 7.73
C ARG A 266 2.17 4.15 6.67
N VAL A 267 3.03 5.12 6.95
CA VAL A 267 4.16 5.48 6.07
C VAL A 267 5.12 4.29 5.94
N LEU A 268 5.52 3.67 7.06
CA LEU A 268 6.36 2.47 7.06
C LEU A 268 5.74 1.34 6.23
N GLU A 269 4.45 1.08 6.39
CA GLU A 269 3.77 0.01 5.64
C GLU A 269 3.77 0.30 4.13
N GLU A 270 3.57 1.55 3.69
CA GLU A 270 3.65 1.87 2.25
C GLU A 270 5.09 1.75 1.71
N ILE A 271 6.13 2.12 2.49
CA ILE A 271 7.53 1.85 2.13
C ILE A 271 7.77 0.34 1.97
N LEU A 272 7.30 -0.47 2.90
CA LEU A 272 7.39 -1.93 2.80
C LEU A 272 6.63 -2.48 1.58
N ARG A 273 5.49 -1.87 1.24
CA ARG A 273 4.74 -2.21 0.02
C ARG A 273 5.45 -1.83 -1.27
N PHE A 274 6.28 -0.77 -1.28
CA PHE A 274 7.17 -0.50 -2.41
C PHE A 274 8.13 -1.67 -2.62
N LEU A 275 8.78 -2.09 -1.53
CA LEU A 275 9.82 -3.11 -1.56
C LEU A 275 9.26 -4.51 -1.87
N ARG A 276 8.04 -4.81 -1.42
CA ARG A 276 7.36 -6.11 -1.67
C ARG A 276 6.60 -6.16 -3.00
N GLY A 277 6.45 -5.01 -3.67
CA GLY A 277 5.52 -4.85 -4.80
C GLY A 277 6.01 -5.38 -6.14
N GLY A 278 7.28 -5.77 -6.27
CA GLY A 278 7.93 -6.14 -7.53
C GLY A 278 8.22 -4.95 -8.45
N ALA A 279 8.27 -3.75 -7.87
CA ALA A 279 8.66 -2.51 -8.52
C ALA A 279 9.40 -1.59 -7.52
N ALA A 280 10.23 -2.18 -6.66
CA ALA A 280 10.96 -1.48 -5.61
C ALA A 280 11.88 -0.40 -6.17
N HIS A 281 12.66 -0.75 -7.21
CA HIS A 281 13.54 0.18 -7.90
C HIS A 281 12.78 1.41 -8.38
N ARG A 282 11.71 1.22 -9.16
CA ARG A 282 10.93 2.33 -9.73
C ARG A 282 10.19 3.13 -8.66
N SER A 283 9.68 2.48 -7.62
CA SER A 283 8.99 3.15 -6.51
C SER A 283 9.93 4.07 -5.72
N VAL A 284 11.13 3.61 -5.40
CA VAL A 284 12.13 4.42 -4.68
C VAL A 284 12.67 5.53 -5.57
N PHE A 285 12.94 5.24 -6.85
CA PHE A 285 13.37 6.25 -7.82
C PHE A 285 12.34 7.37 -7.94
N LEU A 286 11.07 7.04 -8.17
CA LEU A 286 9.99 8.05 -8.28
C LEU A 286 9.79 8.82 -6.96
N SER A 287 9.95 8.15 -5.79
CA SER A 287 9.90 8.83 -4.50
C SER A 287 11.02 9.85 -4.32
N TRP A 288 12.19 9.56 -4.86
CA TRP A 288 13.34 10.46 -4.87
C TRP A 288 13.12 11.61 -5.87
N ASP A 289 12.72 11.32 -7.09
CA ASP A 289 12.47 12.28 -8.17
C ASP A 289 11.45 13.38 -7.77
N VAL A 290 10.32 12.99 -7.17
CA VAL A 290 9.30 13.94 -6.69
C VAL A 290 9.64 14.59 -5.34
N GLY A 291 10.80 14.29 -4.75
CA GLY A 291 11.26 14.80 -3.46
C GLY A 291 10.51 14.27 -2.23
N VAL A 292 9.72 13.22 -2.38
CA VAL A 292 9.02 12.53 -1.28
C VAL A 292 10.01 11.82 -0.36
N LEU A 293 11.10 11.30 -0.93
CA LEU A 293 12.11 10.58 -0.15
C LEU A 293 12.77 11.48 0.90
N SER A 294 12.99 12.77 0.58
CA SER A 294 13.52 13.77 1.54
C SER A 294 12.62 14.02 2.74
N GLU A 295 11.31 13.74 2.62
CA GLU A 295 10.35 13.88 3.70
C GLU A 295 10.27 12.65 4.62
N ILE A 296 10.44 11.44 4.05
CA ILE A 296 10.24 10.18 4.77
C ILE A 296 11.55 9.49 5.18
N LEU A 297 12.60 9.62 4.36
CA LEU A 297 13.95 9.05 4.57
C LEU A 297 15.04 10.01 4.08
N PRO A 298 15.19 11.20 4.71
CA PRO A 298 16.16 12.21 4.28
C PRO A 298 17.61 11.68 4.27
N GLU A 299 17.96 10.75 5.14
CA GLU A 299 19.29 10.12 5.18
C GLU A 299 19.58 9.36 3.88
N LEU A 300 18.58 8.68 3.35
CA LEU A 300 18.70 8.00 2.05
C LEU A 300 18.67 9.00 0.89
N ALA A 301 17.84 10.04 0.97
CA ALA A 301 17.76 11.05 -0.09
C ALA A 301 19.09 11.78 -0.24
N SER A 302 19.70 12.27 0.86
CA SER A 302 21.02 12.92 0.82
C SER A 302 22.09 11.97 0.26
N PHE A 303 22.11 10.71 0.69
CA PHE A 303 23.06 9.70 0.18
C PHE A 303 22.93 9.52 -1.33
N LEU A 304 21.69 9.47 -1.86
CA LEU A 304 21.45 9.31 -3.30
C LEU A 304 21.85 10.57 -4.11
N ASP A 305 21.78 11.75 -3.49
CA ASP A 305 22.17 13.04 -4.09
C ASP A 305 23.70 13.21 -4.10
N ASP A 306 24.38 12.78 -3.05
CA ASP A 306 25.80 13.06 -2.80
C ASP A 306 26.72 11.98 -3.35
N ASP A 307 26.30 10.71 -3.44
CA ASP A 307 27.10 9.57 -3.89
C ASP A 307 26.49 8.85 -5.11
N ILE A 308 26.96 9.20 -6.30
CA ILE A 308 26.49 8.60 -7.57
C ILE A 308 26.72 7.09 -7.63
N GLU A 309 27.88 6.60 -7.15
CA GLU A 309 28.20 5.17 -7.14
C GLU A 309 27.31 4.43 -6.12
N GLY A 310 27.18 4.98 -4.92
CA GLY A 310 26.31 4.46 -3.88
C GLY A 310 24.85 4.45 -4.28
N ALA A 311 24.36 5.49 -4.99
CA ALA A 311 23.04 5.53 -5.58
C ALA A 311 22.86 4.40 -6.61
N SER A 312 23.82 4.21 -7.52
CA SER A 312 23.78 3.13 -8.52
C SER A 312 23.71 1.75 -7.85
N LEU A 313 24.49 1.52 -6.81
CA LEU A 313 24.47 0.27 -6.05
C LEU A 313 23.13 0.09 -5.29
N THR A 314 22.56 1.15 -4.75
CA THR A 314 21.25 1.09 -4.07
C THR A 314 20.16 0.71 -5.07
N PHE A 315 20.09 1.37 -6.21
CA PHE A 315 19.16 1.01 -7.27
C PHE A 315 19.41 -0.38 -7.85
N GLY A 316 20.69 -0.80 -7.95
CA GLY A 316 21.07 -2.16 -8.34
C GLY A 316 20.52 -3.23 -7.39
N ARG A 317 20.65 -3.02 -6.06
CA ARG A 317 20.04 -3.91 -5.05
C ARG A 317 18.53 -3.98 -5.15
N LEU A 318 17.86 -2.85 -5.39
CA LEU A 318 16.40 -2.81 -5.57
C LEU A 318 15.95 -3.53 -6.85
N LYS A 319 16.71 -3.45 -7.96
CA LYS A 319 16.47 -4.26 -9.16
C LYS A 319 16.60 -5.76 -8.86
N ALA A 320 17.59 -6.15 -8.06
CA ALA A 320 17.75 -7.54 -7.63
C ALA A 320 16.58 -8.00 -6.74
N VAL A 321 16.04 -7.13 -5.87
CA VAL A 321 14.80 -7.39 -5.10
C VAL A 321 13.62 -7.61 -6.04
N ASP A 322 13.46 -6.78 -7.08
CA ASP A 322 12.38 -6.92 -8.06
C ASP A 322 12.49 -8.24 -8.85
N ALA A 323 13.72 -8.68 -9.19
CA ALA A 323 13.93 -9.97 -9.81
C ALA A 323 13.52 -11.14 -8.90
N LEU A 324 13.84 -11.10 -7.60
CA LEU A 324 13.38 -12.10 -6.63
C LEU A 324 11.86 -12.08 -6.46
N ALA A 325 11.23 -10.90 -6.53
CA ALA A 325 9.78 -10.78 -6.49
C ALA A 325 9.10 -11.46 -7.68
N ALA A 326 9.69 -11.37 -8.87
CA ALA A 326 9.18 -12.02 -10.08
C ALA A 326 9.25 -13.56 -10.00
N GLU A 327 10.20 -14.09 -9.21
CA GLU A 327 10.37 -15.53 -8.94
C GLU A 327 9.57 -16.02 -7.71
N ASP A 328 8.75 -15.17 -7.10
CA ASP A 328 8.03 -15.44 -5.83
C ASP A 328 8.97 -15.82 -4.65
N ARG A 329 10.16 -15.25 -4.63
CA ARG A 329 11.25 -15.50 -3.68
C ARG A 329 11.62 -14.27 -2.85
N LEU A 330 10.64 -13.41 -2.56
CA LEU A 330 10.88 -12.20 -1.78
C LEU A 330 11.42 -12.52 -0.38
N PRO A 331 12.51 -11.86 0.04
CA PRO A 331 13.00 -11.97 1.41
C PRO A 331 12.10 -11.21 2.40
N GLY A 332 12.34 -11.44 3.69
CA GLY A 332 11.60 -10.76 4.76
C GLY A 332 11.92 -9.26 4.83
N ASP A 333 11.03 -8.50 5.49
CA ASP A 333 11.07 -7.04 5.60
C ASP A 333 12.40 -6.48 6.10
N ALA A 334 13.06 -7.19 7.01
CA ALA A 334 14.36 -6.78 7.53
C ALA A 334 15.44 -6.76 6.45
N VAL A 335 15.42 -7.75 5.53
CA VAL A 335 16.36 -7.80 4.39
C VAL A 335 16.04 -6.69 3.40
N LEU A 336 14.76 -6.48 3.10
CA LEU A 336 14.31 -5.44 2.18
C LEU A 336 14.72 -4.04 2.66
N LEU A 337 14.46 -3.70 3.92
CA LEU A 337 14.88 -2.43 4.51
C LEU A 337 16.40 -2.33 4.64
N ALA A 338 17.09 -3.43 4.98
CA ALA A 338 18.54 -3.45 5.01
C ALA A 338 19.15 -3.22 3.62
N ALA A 339 18.57 -3.78 2.55
CA ALA A 339 19.02 -3.53 1.18
C ALA A 339 18.87 -2.06 0.77
N LEU A 340 17.81 -1.40 1.25
CA LEU A 340 17.58 0.03 1.02
C LEU A 340 18.57 0.91 1.79
N LEU A 341 18.86 0.57 3.06
CA LEU A 341 19.65 1.39 3.97
C LEU A 341 21.14 1.04 4.02
N LEU A 342 21.60 -0.01 3.29
CA LEU A 342 22.98 -0.50 3.37
C LEU A 342 24.00 0.58 3.00
N GLY A 343 23.78 1.31 1.91
CA GLY A 343 24.68 2.38 1.45
C GLY A 343 24.80 3.52 2.47
N PRO A 344 23.71 4.18 2.84
CA PRO A 344 23.74 5.25 3.83
C PRO A 344 24.33 4.84 5.19
N VAL A 345 24.09 3.58 5.62
CA VAL A 345 24.71 3.07 6.86
C VAL A 345 26.18 2.80 6.68
N ASP A 346 26.62 2.20 5.57
CA ASP A 346 28.05 1.96 5.29
C ASP A 346 28.82 3.30 5.28
N GLU A 347 28.27 4.35 4.65
CA GLU A 347 28.83 5.70 4.65
C GLU A 347 28.91 6.27 6.08
N ALA A 348 27.82 6.24 6.84
CA ALA A 348 27.79 6.74 8.21
C ALA A 348 28.74 5.99 9.17
N LEU A 349 29.14 4.78 8.84
CA LEU A 349 30.05 3.95 9.63
C LEU A 349 31.49 3.98 9.11
N ASP A 350 31.78 4.69 8.02
CA ASP A 350 33.14 4.76 7.48
C ASP A 350 34.05 5.60 8.38
N GLY A 351 35.27 5.10 8.63
CA GLY A 351 36.23 5.76 9.50
C GLY A 351 35.87 5.86 10.99
N VAL A 352 34.71 5.33 11.43
CA VAL A 352 34.23 5.44 12.81
C VAL A 352 34.85 4.35 13.69
N SER A 353 35.36 4.75 14.88
CA SER A 353 35.96 3.84 15.86
C SER A 353 34.92 3.03 16.65
N ASP A 354 33.80 3.66 17.06
CA ASP A 354 32.71 3.02 17.82
C ASP A 354 31.50 2.78 16.91
N VAL A 355 31.60 1.72 16.09
CA VAL A 355 30.57 1.31 15.13
C VAL A 355 29.19 1.07 15.76
N PRO A 356 29.05 0.42 16.94
CA PRO A 356 27.76 0.26 17.59
C PRO A 356 27.06 1.58 17.93
N VAL A 357 27.80 2.55 18.45
CA VAL A 357 27.24 3.87 18.82
C VAL A 357 26.83 4.64 17.57
N ALA A 358 27.68 4.72 16.56
CA ALA A 358 27.35 5.41 15.31
C ALA A 358 26.13 4.80 14.60
N TYR A 359 25.99 3.49 14.59
CA TYR A 359 24.80 2.84 14.06
C TYR A 359 23.53 3.22 14.84
N GLU A 360 23.58 3.20 16.17
CA GLU A 360 22.41 3.56 16.99
C GLU A 360 22.03 5.05 16.82
N GLU A 361 22.99 5.93 16.61
CA GLU A 361 22.73 7.33 16.28
C GLU A 361 22.05 7.49 14.93
N PHE A 362 22.58 6.82 13.89
CA PHE A 362 21.99 6.83 12.55
C PHE A 362 20.57 6.30 12.53
N ILE A 363 20.33 5.11 13.09
CA ILE A 363 19.02 4.44 13.01
C ILE A 363 17.97 5.03 13.95
N ARG A 364 18.38 5.84 14.94
CA ARG A 364 17.49 6.45 15.92
C ARG A 364 16.47 7.37 15.25
N GLU A 365 16.91 8.27 14.39
CA GLU A 365 16.07 9.24 13.71
C GLU A 365 15.08 8.56 12.78
N ILE A 366 15.55 7.59 11.99
CA ILE A 366 14.69 6.75 11.13
C ILE A 366 13.66 5.99 11.97
N SER A 367 14.09 5.41 13.11
CA SER A 367 13.22 4.65 14.01
C SER A 367 12.11 5.51 14.62
N LEU A 368 12.42 6.74 14.98
CA LEU A 368 11.44 7.70 15.52
C LEU A 368 10.46 8.14 14.44
N ARG A 369 10.96 8.51 13.26
CA ARG A 369 10.17 9.01 12.13
C ARG A 369 9.21 7.97 11.59
N LEU A 370 9.65 6.71 11.45
CA LEU A 370 8.85 5.61 10.88
C LEU A 370 8.21 4.72 11.95
N SER A 371 8.43 4.95 13.24
CA SER A 371 7.97 4.07 14.33
C SER A 371 8.40 2.62 14.13
N LEU A 372 9.68 2.40 13.79
CA LEU A 372 10.19 1.04 13.51
C LEU A 372 9.98 0.11 14.70
N PRO A 373 9.34 -1.07 14.53
CA PRO A 373 9.24 -2.07 15.58
C PRO A 373 10.63 -2.51 16.04
N ARG A 374 10.83 -2.62 17.37
CA ARG A 374 12.13 -2.98 17.95
C ARG A 374 12.74 -4.23 17.32
N ARG A 375 11.94 -5.29 17.14
CA ARG A 375 12.41 -6.54 16.51
C ARG A 375 12.95 -6.30 15.08
N LEU A 376 12.28 -5.46 14.31
CA LEU A 376 12.69 -5.12 12.94
C LEU A 376 13.99 -4.33 12.96
N LYS A 377 14.10 -3.30 13.81
CA LYS A 377 15.33 -2.52 14.01
C LYS A 377 16.52 -3.41 14.40
N ASP A 378 16.35 -4.28 15.39
CA ASP A 378 17.40 -5.19 15.86
C ASP A 378 17.83 -6.16 14.74
N ARG A 379 16.88 -6.68 13.95
CA ARG A 379 17.18 -7.57 12.82
C ARG A 379 17.96 -6.85 11.73
N ILE A 380 17.55 -5.65 11.30
CA ILE A 380 18.27 -4.81 10.32
C ILE A 380 19.72 -4.59 10.77
N ARG A 381 19.94 -4.23 12.05
CA ARG A 381 21.28 -4.07 12.61
C ARG A 381 22.13 -5.32 12.42
N LEU A 382 21.63 -6.49 12.78
CA LEU A 382 22.37 -7.75 12.66
C LEU A 382 22.75 -8.04 11.21
N LEU A 383 21.83 -7.78 10.25
CA LEU A 383 22.05 -8.03 8.83
C LEU A 383 23.13 -7.10 8.26
N ILE A 384 23.06 -5.80 8.54
CA ILE A 384 24.02 -4.81 8.03
C ILE A 384 25.41 -5.04 8.67
N MET A 385 25.48 -5.26 9.99
CA MET A 385 26.74 -5.54 10.66
C MET A 385 27.41 -6.85 10.18
N ALA A 386 26.63 -7.82 9.71
CA ALA A 386 27.15 -9.05 9.15
C ALA A 386 27.87 -8.82 7.82
N GLN A 387 27.49 -7.81 7.02
CA GLN A 387 28.05 -7.58 5.68
C GLN A 387 29.57 -7.39 5.72
N ARG A 388 30.09 -6.68 6.71
CA ARG A 388 31.55 -6.50 6.88
C ARG A 388 32.31 -7.83 7.00
N ARG A 389 31.71 -8.83 7.66
CA ARG A 389 32.29 -10.18 7.79
C ARG A 389 32.13 -11.00 6.52
N LEU A 390 30.98 -10.90 5.87
CA LEU A 390 30.70 -11.61 4.63
C LEU A 390 31.63 -11.14 3.50
N ARG A 391 31.83 -9.82 3.36
CA ARG A 391 32.77 -9.22 2.40
C ARG A 391 34.21 -9.67 2.60
N THR A 392 34.61 -9.98 3.83
CA THR A 392 35.97 -10.46 4.17
C THR A 392 36.11 -11.98 4.20
N GLY A 393 35.06 -12.75 3.88
CA GLY A 393 35.01 -14.21 3.94
C GLY A 393 35.04 -14.81 5.36
N ARG A 394 34.89 -13.99 6.41
CA ARG A 394 34.94 -14.44 7.80
C ARG A 394 33.57 -14.97 8.28
N ILE A 395 33.00 -15.94 7.55
CA ILE A 395 31.66 -16.47 7.78
C ILE A 395 31.52 -17.36 9.01
N GLN A 396 32.60 -18.08 9.42
CA GLN A 396 32.56 -19.10 10.49
C GLN A 396 32.00 -18.58 11.81
N SER A 397 32.18 -17.28 12.11
CA SER A 397 31.69 -16.65 13.34
C SER A 397 30.18 -16.40 13.35
N ILE A 398 29.53 -16.36 12.17
CA ILE A 398 28.12 -16.03 11.99
C ILE A 398 27.30 -17.13 11.32
N ALA A 399 27.94 -18.12 10.65
CA ALA A 399 27.27 -19.17 9.88
C ALA A 399 26.24 -19.99 10.70
N ARG A 400 26.44 -20.10 12.02
CA ARG A 400 25.52 -20.81 12.93
C ARG A 400 24.47 -19.89 13.59
N ARG A 401 24.40 -18.62 13.16
CA ARG A 401 23.44 -17.67 13.71
C ARG A 401 22.13 -17.74 12.93
N GLU A 402 21.00 -17.66 13.61
CA GLU A 402 19.65 -17.66 13.03
C GLU A 402 19.47 -16.64 11.91
N TYR A 403 20.19 -15.50 11.96
CA TYR A 403 20.10 -14.46 10.95
C TYR A 403 21.02 -14.66 9.75
N PHE A 404 21.80 -15.76 9.71
CA PHE A 404 22.81 -15.96 8.66
C PHE A 404 22.21 -16.05 7.26
N GLY A 405 21.09 -16.77 7.09
CA GLY A 405 20.39 -16.88 5.81
C GLY A 405 19.95 -15.54 5.26
N ASP A 406 19.32 -14.71 6.11
CA ASP A 406 18.93 -13.35 5.74
C ASP A 406 20.13 -12.46 5.41
N ALA A 407 21.23 -12.58 6.19
CA ALA A 407 22.46 -11.82 5.94
C ALA A 407 23.14 -12.23 4.63
N ALA A 408 23.14 -13.53 4.30
CA ALA A 408 23.64 -14.05 3.02
C ALA A 408 22.78 -13.58 1.85
N THR A 409 21.45 -13.53 2.02
CA THR A 409 20.54 -12.97 1.01
C THR A 409 20.84 -11.49 0.75
N LEU A 410 21.00 -10.67 1.80
CA LEU A 410 21.39 -9.26 1.64
C LEU A 410 22.74 -9.13 0.93
N PHE A 411 23.71 -9.98 1.26
CA PHE A 411 25.02 -10.02 0.61
C PHE A 411 24.90 -10.38 -0.87
N ALA A 412 24.05 -11.36 -1.21
CA ALA A 412 23.79 -11.73 -2.59
C ALA A 412 23.19 -10.57 -3.40
N LEU A 413 22.25 -9.83 -2.84
CA LEU A 413 21.70 -8.62 -3.46
C LEU A 413 22.77 -7.55 -3.71
N ASP A 414 23.72 -7.38 -2.78
CA ASP A 414 24.84 -6.43 -2.94
C ASP A 414 25.85 -6.91 -4.00
N CYS A 415 26.14 -8.21 -4.08
CA CYS A 415 26.97 -8.80 -5.14
C CYS A 415 26.33 -8.62 -6.51
N MET A 416 25.03 -8.88 -6.65
CA MET A 416 24.29 -8.67 -7.90
C MET A 416 24.34 -7.21 -8.34
N ALA A 417 24.17 -6.26 -7.40
CA ALA A 417 24.27 -4.84 -7.68
C ALA A 417 25.66 -4.41 -8.16
N ARG A 418 26.71 -5.04 -7.66
CA ARG A 418 28.11 -4.80 -8.02
C ARG A 418 28.56 -5.55 -9.27
N GLY A 419 27.74 -6.47 -9.80
CA GLY A 419 28.13 -7.33 -10.91
C GLY A 419 29.28 -8.30 -10.57
N VAL A 420 29.39 -8.73 -9.30
CA VAL A 420 30.41 -9.67 -8.84
C VAL A 420 29.79 -11.04 -8.58
N ASP A 421 30.57 -12.10 -8.87
CA ASP A 421 30.13 -13.47 -8.62
C ASP A 421 29.94 -13.74 -7.13
N LEU A 422 28.96 -14.57 -6.84
CA LEU A 422 28.75 -15.06 -5.48
C LEU A 422 29.88 -16.01 -5.08
N PRO A 423 30.44 -15.85 -3.86
CA PRO A 423 31.40 -16.81 -3.36
C PRO A 423 30.79 -18.20 -3.17
N THR A 424 31.61 -19.26 -3.25
CA THR A 424 31.15 -20.65 -3.20
C THR A 424 30.26 -20.97 -1.99
N TRP A 425 30.55 -20.41 -0.83
CA TRP A 425 29.77 -20.59 0.38
C TRP A 425 28.32 -20.03 0.30
N ALA A 426 28.07 -19.11 -0.62
CA ALA A 426 26.73 -18.52 -0.80
C ALA A 426 25.81 -19.37 -1.71
N HIS A 427 26.39 -20.35 -2.42
CA HIS A 427 25.65 -21.27 -3.28
C HIS A 427 25.17 -22.53 -2.54
N GLU A 428 25.71 -22.82 -1.34
CA GLU A 428 25.30 -23.99 -0.56
C GLU A 428 24.04 -23.69 0.25
N PRO A 429 23.01 -24.55 0.20
CA PRO A 429 21.87 -24.44 1.12
C PRO A 429 22.40 -24.50 2.57
N SER A 430 21.79 -23.72 3.45
CA SER A 430 22.18 -23.62 4.87
C SER A 430 22.25 -24.96 5.63
N ASP A 431 21.71 -26.03 5.06
CA ASP A 431 21.70 -27.39 5.61
C ASP A 431 23.01 -28.17 5.35
N ALA A 432 23.86 -27.75 4.40
CA ALA A 432 25.09 -28.44 4.05
C ALA A 432 26.32 -28.09 4.94
N VAL A 433 26.21 -27.07 5.80
CA VAL A 433 27.31 -26.62 6.66
C VAL A 433 27.35 -27.35 8.02
N TYR A 434 26.48 -28.32 8.23
CA TYR A 434 26.43 -29.13 9.46
C TYR A 434 27.15 -30.47 9.33
N ASP A 435 28.39 -30.48 8.93
CA ASP A 435 29.24 -31.64 9.18
C ASP A 435 29.74 -31.57 10.61
N ASP A 436 29.18 -32.44 11.41
CA ASP A 436 29.33 -32.55 12.87
C ASP A 436 30.63 -33.31 13.18
N GLU A 437 31.77 -32.67 13.07
CA GLU A 437 32.97 -33.20 13.76
C GLU A 437 33.03 -32.70 15.19
N PRO A 438 32.92 -33.63 16.18
CA PRO A 438 32.99 -33.26 17.59
C PRO A 438 34.39 -32.78 17.95
N ARG A 439 34.53 -31.48 18.16
CA ARG A 439 35.83 -30.95 18.66
C ARG A 439 36.17 -31.59 20.02
N PRO A 440 37.42 -32.10 20.18
CA PRO A 440 37.88 -32.69 21.41
C PRO A 440 37.82 -31.64 22.55
N ARG A 441 37.06 -32.00 23.61
CA ARG A 441 36.96 -31.18 24.81
C ARG A 441 38.37 -30.92 25.38
N ARG A 442 38.82 -29.63 25.31
CA ARG A 442 40.02 -29.22 26.05
C ARG A 442 39.87 -29.55 27.53
N ARG A 443 40.63 -30.54 28.00
CA ARG A 443 40.79 -30.87 29.41
C ARG A 443 41.28 -29.64 30.17
N ARG A 444 40.45 -29.07 31.07
CA ARG A 444 40.87 -28.06 32.05
C ARG A 444 41.97 -28.68 32.92
N ARG A 445 43.23 -28.23 32.74
CA ARG A 445 44.32 -28.54 33.69
C ARG A 445 43.90 -28.01 35.06
N ARG A 446 43.67 -28.95 36.03
CA ARG A 446 43.56 -28.61 37.46
C ARG A 446 44.92 -28.05 37.89
N ARG A 447 44.94 -26.84 38.44
CA ARG A 447 46.08 -26.34 39.21
C ARG A 447 46.17 -27.12 40.49
N PRO A 448 47.41 -27.56 40.94
CA PRO A 448 47.56 -28.13 42.25
C PRO A 448 47.36 -27.09 43.32
N ARG A 449 46.67 -27.45 44.37
CA ARG A 449 46.61 -26.68 45.62
C ARG A 449 47.97 -26.86 46.32
N SER A 450 48.62 -25.75 46.69
CA SER A 450 49.62 -25.63 47.74
C SER A 450 48.97 -25.00 48.94
#